data_b5596905b9b292885239676b32fe4ca2
#
_entry.id   b5596905b9b292885239676b32fe4ca2
#
_cell.length_a   1.000
_cell.length_b   1.000
_cell.length_c   1.000
_cell.angle_alpha   90.00
_cell.angle_beta   90.00
_cell.angle_gamma   90.00
#
_symmetry.space_group_name_H-M   'P 1'
#
loop_
_entity.id
_entity.type
_entity.pdbx_description
1 polymer ?
#
loop_
_entity_poly.entity_id
_entity_poly.type
_entity_poly.pdbx_seq_one_letter_code
_entity_poly.pdbx_strand_id
1 'polypeptide(L)'
;MRKIVMLMFVLMIASVMAVPAFAQGGTAASTTNWVALTSGFAIALAAGLAAQGQGKVASAACEALGRNPAARAGIQLALILGLAFIESLVLFTLVIIFVKVA
;
A
#
# COMPACT_ATOMS: atom_id res chain seq x y z
N MET A 1 8.40 25.28 10.23
CA MET A 1 8.57 23.82 10.27
C MET A 1 7.53 23.07 9.44
N ARG A 2 6.23 23.26 9.65
CA ARG A 2 5.16 22.54 8.90
C ARG A 2 5.22 22.71 7.37
N LYS A 3 5.53 23.92 6.87
CA LYS A 3 5.67 24.21 5.43
C LYS A 3 6.87 23.49 4.81
N ILE A 4 8.00 23.42 5.53
CA ILE A 4 9.21 22.74 5.09
C ILE A 4 8.98 21.23 5.01
N VAL A 5 8.32 20.63 6.00
CA VAL A 5 7.96 19.21 6.01
C VAL A 5 7.02 18.88 4.85
N MET A 6 5.99 19.71 4.59
CA MET A 6 5.11 19.55 3.43
C MET A 6 5.88 19.63 2.11
N LEU A 7 6.81 20.57 2.00
CA LEU A 7 7.62 20.75 0.79
C LEU A 7 8.54 19.56 0.54
N MET A 8 9.17 19.03 1.59
CA MET A 8 9.98 17.82 1.54
C MET A 8 9.16 16.60 1.15
N PHE A 9 7.94 16.48 1.67
CA PHE A 9 7.03 15.39 1.35
C PHE A 9 6.57 15.45 -0.12
N VAL A 10 6.21 16.62 -0.62
CA VAL A 10 5.85 16.83 -2.04
C VAL A 10 7.04 16.55 -2.97
N LEU A 11 8.25 16.98 -2.59
CA LEU A 11 9.47 16.71 -3.36
C LEU A 11 9.79 15.21 -3.39
N MET A 12 9.59 14.51 -2.29
CA MET A 12 9.78 13.06 -2.20
C MET A 12 8.79 12.31 -3.11
N ILE A 13 7.51 12.68 -3.10
CA ILE A 13 6.50 12.10 -4.00
C ILE A 13 6.84 12.41 -5.46
N ALA A 14 7.24 13.65 -5.76
CA ALA A 14 7.62 14.06 -7.11
C ALA A 14 8.84 13.27 -7.62
N SER A 15 9.84 13.01 -6.77
CA SER A 15 11.02 12.22 -7.14
C SER A 15 10.68 10.75 -7.42
N VAL A 16 9.80 10.14 -6.62
CA VAL A 16 9.34 8.77 -6.83
C VAL A 16 8.54 8.65 -8.13
N MET A 17 7.75 9.67 -8.49
CA MET A 17 7.00 9.70 -9.76
C MET A 17 7.89 9.99 -10.97
N ALA A 18 9.01 10.68 -10.79
CA ALA A 18 9.92 11.02 -11.89
C ALA A 18 10.77 9.82 -12.37
N VAL A 19 11.15 8.91 -11.47
CA VAL A 19 12.00 7.76 -11.80
C VAL A 19 11.42 6.88 -12.92
N PRO A 20 10.14 6.48 -12.94
CA PRO A 20 9.59 5.69 -14.05
C PRO A 20 9.51 6.45 -15.37
N ALA A 21 9.41 7.79 -15.35
CA ALA A 21 9.37 8.59 -16.57
C ALA A 21 10.72 8.61 -17.31
N PHE A 22 11.84 8.53 -16.58
CA PHE A 22 13.18 8.47 -17.17
C PHE A 22 13.63 7.05 -17.54
N ALA A 23 13.07 6.02 -16.93
CA ALA A 23 13.37 4.62 -17.23
C ALA A 23 12.86 4.17 -18.61
N GLN A 24 11.95 4.92 -19.24
CA GLN A 24 11.38 4.62 -20.56
C GLN A 24 12.11 5.29 -21.73
N GLY A 25 13.28 5.88 -21.51
CA GLY A 25 14.09 6.58 -22.55
C GLY A 25 14.85 5.68 -23.52
N GLY A 26 14.37 4.50 -23.83
CA GLY A 26 14.88 3.64 -24.90
C GLY A 26 13.99 3.75 -26.13
N THR A 27 14.58 4.13 -27.27
CA THR A 27 13.99 4.23 -28.59
C THR A 27 13.35 2.91 -29.08
N ALA A 28 12.14 2.64 -28.64
CA ALA A 28 11.27 1.69 -29.29
C ALA A 28 9.90 2.34 -29.39
N ALA A 29 9.29 2.30 -30.58
CA ALA A 29 7.91 2.72 -30.79
C ALA A 29 7.05 2.10 -29.67
N SER A 30 6.52 2.96 -28.81
CA SER A 30 5.85 2.54 -27.59
C SER A 30 4.50 1.88 -27.91
N THR A 31 4.51 0.60 -28.17
CA THR A 31 3.31 -0.19 -27.93
C THR A 31 3.06 -0.12 -26.44
N THR A 32 1.99 0.57 -26.05
CA THR A 32 1.59 0.69 -24.64
C THR A 32 1.53 -0.71 -24.03
N ASN A 33 2.38 -0.97 -23.02
CA ASN A 33 2.35 -2.26 -22.33
C ASN A 33 1.12 -2.31 -21.41
N TRP A 34 0.01 -2.74 -21.97
CA TRP A 34 -1.27 -2.84 -21.26
C TRP A 34 -1.19 -3.75 -20.02
N VAL A 35 -0.32 -4.77 -20.07
CA VAL A 35 -0.12 -5.67 -18.93
C VAL A 35 0.52 -4.93 -17.75
N ALA A 36 1.56 -4.15 -18.01
CA ALA A 36 2.21 -3.34 -16.99
C ALA A 36 1.25 -2.27 -16.40
N LEU A 37 0.50 -1.60 -17.27
CA LEU A 37 -0.47 -0.58 -16.85
C LEU A 37 -1.59 -1.17 -15.98
N THR A 38 -2.21 -2.25 -16.42
CA THR A 38 -3.26 -2.92 -15.66
C THR A 38 -2.77 -3.54 -14.37
N SER A 39 -1.55 -4.07 -14.35
CA SER A 39 -0.89 -4.60 -13.14
C SER A 39 -0.66 -3.50 -12.10
N GLY A 40 -0.16 -2.35 -12.53
CA GLY A 40 0.01 -1.18 -11.67
C GLY A 40 -1.31 -0.71 -11.05
N PHE A 41 -2.38 -0.68 -11.85
CA PHE A 41 -3.70 -0.33 -11.37
C PHE A 41 -4.26 -1.37 -10.39
N ALA A 42 -4.09 -2.65 -10.70
CA ALA A 42 -4.56 -3.75 -9.84
C ALA A 42 -3.89 -3.72 -8.46
N ILE A 43 -2.56 -3.53 -8.39
CA ILE A 43 -1.87 -3.45 -7.10
C ILE A 43 -2.22 -2.18 -6.32
N ALA A 44 -2.40 -1.06 -7.00
CA ALA A 44 -2.82 0.18 -6.35
C ALA A 44 -4.20 0.05 -5.72
N LEU A 45 -5.13 -0.61 -6.42
CA LEU A 45 -6.48 -0.88 -5.91
C LEU A 45 -6.44 -1.84 -4.72
N ALA A 46 -5.69 -2.94 -4.83
CA ALA A 46 -5.53 -3.91 -3.75
C ALA A 46 -4.94 -3.26 -2.49
N ALA A 47 -3.86 -2.48 -2.64
CA ALA A 47 -3.22 -1.77 -1.54
C ALA A 47 -4.14 -0.70 -0.93
N GLY A 48 -4.87 0.05 -1.75
CA GLY A 48 -5.81 1.06 -1.29
C GLY A 48 -6.95 0.49 -0.45
N LEU A 49 -7.54 -0.62 -0.89
CA LEU A 49 -8.60 -1.31 -0.15
C LEU A 49 -8.07 -1.97 1.12
N ALA A 50 -6.87 -2.57 1.06
CA ALA A 50 -6.20 -3.13 2.23
C ALA A 50 -5.89 -2.06 3.28
N ALA A 51 -5.40 -0.90 2.87
CA ALA A 51 -5.13 0.22 3.78
C ALA A 51 -6.39 0.68 4.52
N GLN A 52 -7.55 0.72 3.83
CA GLN A 52 -8.83 1.02 4.49
C GLN A 52 -9.22 -0.07 5.49
N GLY A 53 -9.02 -1.34 5.15
CA GLY A 53 -9.25 -2.48 6.04
C GLY A 53 -8.36 -2.39 7.28
N GLN A 54 -7.07 -2.15 7.11
CA GLN A 54 -6.11 -1.98 8.20
C GLN A 54 -6.45 -0.79 9.10
N GLY A 55 -6.86 0.33 8.52
CA GLY A 55 -7.31 1.50 9.28
C GLY A 55 -8.52 1.19 10.17
N LYS A 56 -9.50 0.43 9.67
CA LYS A 56 -10.67 0.01 10.45
C LYS A 56 -10.28 -0.93 11.59
N VAL A 57 -9.42 -1.91 11.33
CA VAL A 57 -8.95 -2.86 12.36
C VAL A 57 -8.19 -2.11 13.45
N ALA A 58 -7.28 -1.20 13.08
CA ALA A 58 -6.52 -0.40 14.03
C ALA A 58 -7.42 0.52 14.88
N SER A 59 -8.37 1.20 14.25
CA SER A 59 -9.32 2.08 14.94
C SER A 59 -10.16 1.29 15.95
N ALA A 60 -10.71 0.14 15.55
CA ALA A 60 -11.50 -0.72 16.42
C ALA A 60 -10.67 -1.25 17.62
N ALA A 61 -9.40 -1.61 17.38
CA ALA A 61 -8.51 -2.05 18.44
C ALA A 61 -8.20 -0.92 19.45
N CYS A 62 -7.94 0.29 18.98
CA CYS A 62 -7.72 1.46 19.84
C CYS A 62 -8.96 1.76 20.70
N GLU A 63 -10.13 1.72 20.08
CA GLU A 63 -11.40 1.96 20.77
C GLU A 63 -11.68 0.86 21.82
N ALA A 64 -11.43 -0.40 21.50
CA ALA A 64 -11.59 -1.52 22.42
C ALA A 64 -10.63 -1.42 23.61
N LEU A 65 -9.37 -1.01 23.36
CA LEU A 65 -8.37 -0.77 24.43
C LEU A 65 -8.77 0.39 25.35
N GLY A 66 -9.37 1.44 24.79
CA GLY A 66 -9.89 2.57 25.59
C GLY A 66 -11.04 2.17 26.50
N ARG A 67 -11.88 1.22 26.04
CA ARG A 67 -13.01 0.72 26.85
C ARG A 67 -12.60 -0.35 27.86
N ASN A 68 -11.66 -1.21 27.52
CA ASN A 68 -11.22 -2.29 28.39
C ASN A 68 -9.71 -2.53 28.33
N PRO A 69 -8.91 -1.75 29.09
CA PRO A 69 -7.46 -1.92 29.12
C PRO A 69 -6.99 -3.30 29.61
N ALA A 70 -7.81 -3.97 30.41
CA ALA A 70 -7.48 -5.30 30.94
C ALA A 70 -7.46 -6.40 29.83
N ALA A 71 -8.20 -6.18 28.73
CA ALA A 71 -8.25 -7.11 27.60
C ALA A 71 -7.10 -6.89 26.58
N ARG A 72 -6.09 -6.11 26.92
CA ARG A 72 -5.01 -5.68 26.01
C ARG A 72 -4.39 -6.85 25.22
N ALA A 73 -4.07 -7.97 25.88
CA ALA A 73 -3.40 -9.10 25.23
C ALA A 73 -4.24 -9.69 24.08
N GLY A 74 -5.53 -9.90 24.32
CA GLY A 74 -6.45 -10.42 23.31
C GLY A 74 -6.69 -9.43 22.16
N ILE A 75 -6.85 -8.14 22.47
CA ILE A 75 -7.05 -7.09 21.47
C ILE A 75 -5.80 -6.94 20.60
N GLN A 76 -4.61 -6.97 21.19
CA GLN A 76 -3.35 -6.92 20.44
C GLN A 76 -3.18 -8.12 19.50
N LEU A 77 -3.50 -9.32 19.97
CA LEU A 77 -3.43 -10.51 19.14
C LEU A 77 -4.39 -10.42 17.95
N ALA A 78 -5.63 -10.03 18.19
CA ALA A 78 -6.63 -9.85 17.14
C ALA A 78 -6.20 -8.76 16.12
N LEU A 79 -5.63 -7.66 16.61
CA LEU A 79 -5.10 -6.58 15.78
C LEU A 79 -3.99 -7.09 14.86
N ILE A 80 -2.98 -7.76 15.42
CA ILE A 80 -1.82 -8.25 14.65
C ILE A 80 -2.26 -9.27 13.60
N LEU A 81 -3.12 -10.22 13.97
CA LEU A 81 -3.64 -11.22 13.04
C LEU A 81 -4.48 -10.56 11.93
N GLY A 82 -5.34 -9.61 12.27
CA GLY A 82 -6.15 -8.90 11.29
C GLY A 82 -5.30 -8.13 10.29
N LEU A 83 -4.28 -7.40 10.76
CA LEU A 83 -3.34 -6.69 9.89
C LEU A 83 -2.54 -7.65 9.01
N ALA A 84 -2.03 -8.76 9.57
CA ALA A 84 -1.22 -9.74 8.84
C ALA A 84 -2.03 -10.42 7.72
N PHE A 85 -3.28 -10.80 7.97
CA PHE A 85 -4.12 -11.40 6.93
C PHE A 85 -4.47 -10.42 5.81
N ILE A 86 -4.77 -9.15 6.15
CA ILE A 86 -5.04 -8.12 5.13
C ILE A 86 -3.78 -7.90 4.27
N GLU A 87 -2.61 -7.80 4.89
CA GLU A 87 -1.33 -7.64 4.18
C GLU A 87 -1.03 -8.83 3.27
N SER A 88 -1.32 -10.06 3.73
CA SER A 88 -1.11 -11.27 2.94
C SER A 88 -1.91 -11.25 1.63
N LEU A 89 -3.13 -10.69 1.62
CA LEU A 89 -3.93 -10.55 0.39
C LEU A 89 -3.27 -9.63 -0.62
N VAL A 90 -2.64 -8.55 -0.17
CA VAL A 90 -1.88 -7.64 -1.05
C VAL A 90 -0.64 -8.33 -1.60
N LEU A 91 0.07 -9.09 -0.76
CA LEU A 91 1.24 -9.86 -1.18
C LEU A 91 0.87 -10.94 -2.21
N PHE A 92 -0.24 -11.64 -2.04
CA PHE A 92 -0.73 -12.58 -3.06
C PHE A 92 -1.05 -11.89 -4.38
N THR A 93 -1.65 -10.70 -4.34
CA THR A 93 -1.89 -9.91 -5.55
C THR A 93 -0.56 -9.55 -6.23
N LEU A 94 0.44 -9.12 -5.45
CA LEU A 94 1.77 -8.81 -5.94
C LEU A 94 2.44 -10.03 -6.59
N VAL A 95 2.37 -11.19 -5.95
CA VAL A 95 2.94 -12.46 -6.48
C VAL A 95 2.28 -12.83 -7.80
N ILE A 96 0.95 -12.73 -7.90
CA ILE A 96 0.21 -13.02 -9.13
C ILE A 96 0.66 -12.09 -10.26
N ILE A 97 0.82 -10.79 -9.97
CA ILE A 97 1.31 -9.81 -10.92
C ILE A 97 2.73 -10.18 -11.38
N PHE A 98 3.62 -10.50 -10.45
CA PHE A 98 5.00 -10.89 -10.76
C PHE A 98 5.06 -12.10 -11.69
N VAL A 99 4.26 -13.12 -11.42
CA VAL A 99 4.23 -14.36 -12.23
C VAL A 99 3.63 -14.11 -13.61
N LYS A 100 2.72 -13.14 -13.75
CA LYS A 100 2.04 -12.85 -15.02
C LYS A 100 2.77 -11.83 -15.89
N VAL A 101 3.60 -10.97 -15.31
CA VAL A 101 4.27 -9.85 -16.00
C VAL A 101 5.74 -10.16 -16.27
N ALA A 102 6.36 -11.08 -15.51
CA ALA A 102 7.71 -11.61 -15.78
C ALA A 102 7.68 -12.63 -16.91
#